data_4abc36a8da2ed4403d660ce292465572
#
_entry.id   4abc36a8da2ed4403d660ce292465572
#
_cell.length_a   1.000
_cell.length_b   1.000
_cell.length_c   1.000
_cell.angle_alpha   90.00
_cell.angle_beta   90.00
_cell.angle_gamma   90.00
#
_symmetry.space_group_name_H-M   'P 1'
#
loop_
_entity.id
_entity.type
_entity.pdbx_description
1 polymer ?
#
loop_
_entity_poly.entity_id
_entity_poly.type
_entity_poly.pdbx_seq_one_letter_code
_entity_poly.pdbx_strand_id
1 'polypeptide(L)'
;MFECTSWNTKGLQQVKGEKVMSEEMNDQMLVRRQKLQELYDLGIDPFGSKFDRSGLSSDLKEEWDQYSKEELVEKEADSHVAIAGRLMTKRGKGKAGFAHVQDLAGQIQIYVRKDQVGDDEFDLWKNADLGDFVGVEGVMFKTNTGELSVKAKKFTLLTKSLRPLPDKFHGLQDIEQRYRQRYLDLITNEDSTRTFINRSKIIQEMRNYLNNKGFLEVETPMMHQIAGGAAARPFVTHHNALDATLYMRIAIELHLKRLIVGGLEKVYEIGRVFRNEGVSTRHNPEFTMIELYEAYADYHDIMDLTESMVRHIANE
;
A
#
# COMPACT_ATOMS: atom_id res chain seq x y z
N MET A 1 14.56 15.86 29.50
CA MET A 1 15.00 17.13 28.91
C MET A 1 16.04 16.79 27.85
N PHE A 2 15.58 16.52 26.61
CA PHE A 2 16.45 16.24 25.48
C PHE A 2 16.32 17.42 24.51
N GLU A 3 17.42 18.18 24.40
CA GLU A 3 17.52 19.28 23.45
C GLU A 3 17.54 18.77 22.02
N CYS A 4 16.63 19.32 21.23
CA CYS A 4 16.55 19.08 19.78
C CYS A 4 17.66 19.90 19.12
N THR A 5 18.78 19.29 18.76
CA THR A 5 19.88 19.93 18.04
C THR A 5 19.42 20.28 16.62
N SER A 6 19.48 21.56 16.29
CA SER A 6 19.20 22.17 15.00
C SER A 6 20.03 21.54 13.87
N TRP A 7 19.39 20.99 12.88
CA TRP A 7 20.03 20.56 11.63
C TRP A 7 20.55 21.78 10.86
N ASN A 8 21.85 21.79 10.63
CA ASN A 8 22.56 22.84 9.90
C ASN A 8 22.26 22.71 8.40
N THR A 9 21.49 23.64 7.84
CA THR A 9 21.07 23.68 6.43
C THR A 9 22.12 24.24 5.44
N LYS A 10 23.39 24.25 5.79
CA LYS A 10 24.47 24.69 4.90
C LYS A 10 25.11 23.48 4.18
N GLY A 11 24.57 23.10 3.04
CA GLY A 11 25.18 22.03 2.21
C GLY A 11 24.34 21.51 1.05
N LEU A 12 23.13 21.98 0.86
CA LEU A 12 22.38 21.65 -0.35
C LEU A 12 22.82 22.56 -1.50
N GLN A 13 23.72 22.06 -2.34
CA GLN A 13 23.94 22.66 -3.66
C GLN A 13 22.61 22.64 -4.41
N GLN A 14 22.16 23.83 -4.83
CA GLN A 14 21.01 23.98 -5.71
C GLN A 14 21.20 23.16 -6.97
N VAL A 15 20.41 22.09 -7.12
CA VAL A 15 20.17 21.50 -8.42
C VAL A 15 19.37 22.54 -9.21
N LYS A 16 20.04 23.17 -10.17
CA LYS A 16 19.40 24.10 -11.09
C LYS A 16 18.30 23.36 -11.86
N GLY A 17 17.05 23.81 -11.67
CA GLY A 17 16.03 23.64 -12.68
C GLY A 17 14.79 22.81 -12.38
N GLU A 18 14.36 22.66 -11.13
CA GLU A 18 12.96 22.39 -10.93
C GLU A 18 12.28 23.66 -10.37
N LYS A 19 11.57 24.36 -11.25
CA LYS A 19 10.47 25.21 -10.80
C LYS A 19 9.55 24.31 -9.99
N VAL A 20 9.58 24.43 -8.69
CA VAL A 20 8.44 24.02 -7.86
C VAL A 20 7.29 24.84 -8.40
N MET A 21 6.51 24.26 -9.30
CA MET A 21 5.26 24.87 -9.75
C MET A 21 4.45 25.07 -8.47
N SER A 22 4.24 26.29 -8.06
CA SER A 22 3.20 26.60 -7.10
C SER A 22 1.91 26.06 -7.70
N GLU A 23 1.46 24.91 -7.21
CA GLU A 23 0.21 24.30 -7.65
C GLU A 23 -0.88 25.34 -7.38
N GLU A 24 -1.48 25.88 -8.44
CA GLU A 24 -2.62 26.78 -8.30
C GLU A 24 -3.71 25.98 -7.58
N MET A 25 -4.05 26.39 -6.35
CA MET A 25 -5.10 25.76 -5.56
C MET A 25 -6.42 26.01 -6.25
N ASN A 26 -7.09 24.94 -6.65
CA ASN A 26 -8.45 25.04 -7.17
C ASN A 26 -9.46 25.31 -6.03
N ASP A 27 -10.66 25.77 -6.40
CA ASP A 27 -11.70 26.14 -5.43
C ASP A 27 -12.03 25.01 -4.45
N GLN A 28 -12.01 23.75 -4.88
CA GLN A 28 -12.26 22.61 -4.00
C GLN A 28 -11.18 22.44 -2.93
N MET A 29 -9.93 22.70 -3.27
CA MET A 29 -8.83 22.65 -2.31
C MET A 29 -8.94 23.79 -1.28
N LEU A 30 -9.39 24.97 -1.70
CA LEU A 30 -9.63 26.11 -0.79
C LEU A 30 -10.76 25.79 0.19
N VAL A 31 -11.88 25.27 -0.29
CA VAL A 31 -13.02 24.85 0.56
C VAL A 31 -12.59 23.77 1.56
N ARG A 32 -11.79 22.79 1.16
CA ARG A 32 -11.30 21.74 2.06
C ARG A 32 -10.35 22.27 3.13
N ARG A 33 -9.53 23.29 2.80
CA ARG A 33 -8.67 23.98 3.78
C ARG A 33 -9.49 24.83 4.76
N GLN A 34 -10.57 25.44 4.30
CA GLN A 34 -11.51 26.14 5.20
C GLN A 34 -12.14 25.14 6.17
N LYS A 35 -12.66 24.02 5.69
CA LYS A 35 -13.19 22.95 6.56
C LYS A 35 -12.15 22.39 7.52
N LEU A 36 -10.88 22.33 7.11
CA LEU A 36 -9.79 21.97 8.01
C LEU A 36 -9.67 22.94 9.18
N GLN A 37 -9.75 24.26 8.90
CA GLN A 37 -9.72 25.27 9.96
C GLN A 37 -10.94 25.16 10.88
N GLU A 38 -12.13 24.94 10.33
CA GLU A 38 -13.35 24.71 11.11
C GLU A 38 -13.22 23.52 12.08
N LEU A 39 -12.54 22.43 11.67
CA LEU A 39 -12.27 21.30 12.56
C LEU A 39 -11.34 21.68 13.71
N TYR A 40 -10.28 22.44 13.45
CA TYR A 40 -9.40 22.95 14.52
C TYR A 40 -10.14 23.88 15.49
N ASP A 41 -11.01 24.76 14.97
CA ASP A 41 -11.80 25.68 15.78
C ASP A 41 -12.80 24.94 16.70
N LEU A 42 -13.26 23.76 16.26
CA LEU A 42 -14.09 22.84 17.06
C LEU A 42 -13.27 21.97 18.03
N GLY A 43 -11.95 22.08 18.06
CA GLY A 43 -11.07 21.26 18.87
C GLY A 43 -10.91 19.80 18.40
N ILE A 44 -11.26 19.53 17.13
CA ILE A 44 -11.17 18.20 16.53
C ILE A 44 -9.83 18.10 15.79
N ASP A 45 -9.03 17.08 16.11
CA ASP A 45 -7.82 16.76 15.33
C ASP A 45 -8.21 16.21 13.95
N PRO A 46 -7.93 16.95 12.88
CA PRO A 46 -8.33 16.53 11.53
C PRO A 46 -7.42 15.46 10.91
N PHE A 47 -6.33 15.08 11.56
CA PHE A 47 -5.39 14.07 11.08
C PHE A 47 -5.36 12.82 11.95
N GLY A 48 -6.19 12.81 12.95
CA GLY A 48 -6.63 11.66 13.67
C GLY A 48 -5.60 10.97 14.55
N SER A 49 -6.08 9.92 15.14
CA SER A 49 -5.36 9.06 16.05
C SER A 49 -5.69 7.60 15.77
N LYS A 50 -5.33 6.74 16.69
CA LYS A 50 -5.65 5.31 16.63
C LYS A 50 -7.17 5.07 16.54
N PHE A 51 -7.55 4.14 15.66
CA PHE A 51 -8.90 3.61 15.57
C PHE A 51 -8.83 2.08 15.50
N ASP A 52 -9.50 1.41 16.40
CA ASP A 52 -9.50 -0.06 16.49
C ASP A 52 -10.66 -0.63 15.66
N ARG A 53 -10.36 -1.15 14.47
CA ARG A 53 -11.36 -1.81 13.62
C ARG A 53 -11.52 -3.27 14.01
N SER A 54 -12.75 -3.80 13.88
CA SER A 54 -13.08 -5.21 14.16
C SER A 54 -12.72 -6.17 13.01
N GLY A 55 -12.68 -5.69 11.77
CA GLY A 55 -12.38 -6.51 10.59
C GLY A 55 -12.25 -5.68 9.32
N LEU A 56 -11.92 -6.34 8.23
CA LEU A 56 -11.93 -5.77 6.88
C LEU A 56 -13.30 -5.94 6.23
N SER A 57 -13.56 -5.15 5.19
CA SER A 57 -14.82 -5.20 4.44
C SER A 57 -15.12 -6.59 3.84
N SER A 58 -14.07 -7.33 3.40
CA SER A 58 -14.21 -8.72 2.92
C SER A 58 -14.68 -9.66 4.02
N ASP A 59 -14.01 -9.60 5.18
CA ASP A 59 -14.25 -10.50 6.31
C ASP A 59 -15.68 -10.31 6.83
N LEU A 60 -16.10 -9.05 6.95
CA LEU A 60 -17.46 -8.72 7.37
C LEU A 60 -18.51 -9.18 6.37
N LYS A 61 -18.23 -9.11 5.06
CA LYS A 61 -19.13 -9.63 4.03
C LYS A 61 -19.20 -11.15 4.09
N GLU A 62 -18.08 -11.84 4.21
CA GLU A 62 -18.04 -13.29 4.34
C GLU A 62 -18.83 -13.79 5.57
N GLU A 63 -18.67 -13.09 6.71
CA GLU A 63 -19.34 -13.45 7.96
C GLU A 63 -20.85 -13.13 7.93
N TRP A 64 -21.27 -11.97 7.41
CA TRP A 64 -22.61 -11.43 7.61
C TRP A 64 -23.53 -11.49 6.38
N ASP A 65 -23.00 -11.64 5.15
CA ASP A 65 -23.83 -11.63 3.94
C ASP A 65 -24.68 -12.87 3.75
N GLN A 66 -24.41 -13.94 4.50
CA GLN A 66 -25.23 -15.13 4.50
C GLN A 66 -26.60 -14.96 5.19
N TYR A 67 -26.74 -13.98 6.09
CA TYR A 67 -27.97 -13.72 6.84
C TYR A 67 -28.96 -12.88 6.03
N SER A 68 -30.26 -13.20 6.17
CA SER A 68 -31.35 -12.38 5.64
C SER A 68 -31.45 -11.05 6.39
N LYS A 69 -32.26 -10.14 5.85
CA LYS A 69 -32.52 -8.85 6.51
C LYS A 69 -33.19 -9.02 7.88
N GLU A 70 -34.11 -9.95 7.97
CA GLU A 70 -34.87 -10.27 9.17
C GLU A 70 -33.96 -10.88 10.25
N GLU A 71 -33.12 -11.84 9.89
CA GLU A 71 -32.13 -12.45 10.77
C GLU A 71 -31.11 -11.43 11.31
N LEU A 72 -30.68 -10.46 10.49
CA LEU A 72 -29.79 -9.38 10.95
C LEU A 72 -30.47 -8.45 11.97
N VAL A 73 -31.78 -8.27 11.90
CA VAL A 73 -32.53 -7.52 12.93
C VAL A 73 -32.53 -8.28 14.25
N GLU A 74 -32.75 -9.60 14.24
CA GLU A 74 -32.69 -10.45 15.45
C GLU A 74 -31.30 -10.50 16.04
N LYS A 75 -30.26 -10.46 15.22
CA LYS A 75 -28.85 -10.48 15.60
C LYS A 75 -28.24 -9.09 15.83
N GLU A 76 -29.02 -8.01 15.89
CA GLU A 76 -28.48 -6.63 16.00
C GLU A 76 -27.49 -6.49 17.17
N ALA A 77 -27.76 -7.15 18.31
CA ALA A 77 -26.88 -7.10 19.49
C ALA A 77 -25.52 -7.76 19.29
N ASP A 78 -25.44 -8.78 18.42
CA ASP A 78 -24.21 -9.55 18.16
C ASP A 78 -23.44 -9.01 16.96
N SER A 79 -24.06 -8.15 16.14
CA SER A 79 -23.53 -7.65 14.88
C SER A 79 -22.79 -6.30 15.00
N HIS A 80 -22.28 -5.98 16.20
CA HIS A 80 -21.48 -4.79 16.42
C HIS A 80 -20.13 -4.86 15.70
N VAL A 81 -19.87 -3.87 14.87
CA VAL A 81 -18.63 -3.77 14.08
C VAL A 81 -18.06 -2.36 14.15
N ALA A 82 -16.75 -2.29 14.01
CA ALA A 82 -15.98 -1.06 13.84
C ALA A 82 -15.19 -1.16 12.53
N ILE A 83 -15.45 -0.28 11.59
CA ILE A 83 -14.78 -0.23 10.29
C ILE A 83 -14.05 1.10 10.12
N ALA A 84 -12.95 1.09 9.38
CA ALA A 84 -12.23 2.29 9.01
C ALA A 84 -11.72 2.21 7.58
N GLY A 85 -11.82 3.32 6.85
CA GLY A 85 -11.36 3.38 5.47
C GLY A 85 -11.60 4.74 4.84
N ARG A 86 -11.36 4.81 3.54
CA ARG A 86 -11.53 6.02 2.74
C ARG A 86 -12.96 6.17 2.26
N LEU A 87 -13.53 7.36 2.43
CA LEU A 87 -14.85 7.73 1.95
C LEU A 87 -14.82 7.90 0.42
N MET A 88 -15.38 6.95 -0.31
CA MET A 88 -15.33 6.91 -1.78
C MET A 88 -16.60 7.45 -2.43
N THR A 89 -17.74 7.22 -1.82
CA THR A 89 -19.04 7.74 -2.27
C THR A 89 -19.81 8.31 -1.13
N LYS A 90 -20.66 9.28 -1.41
CA LYS A 90 -21.56 9.86 -0.41
C LYS A 90 -22.83 10.34 -1.09
N ARG A 91 -23.97 9.92 -0.59
CA ARG A 91 -25.29 10.33 -1.07
C ARG A 91 -26.26 10.45 0.10
N GLY A 92 -27.15 11.40 0.08
CA GLY A 92 -28.17 11.59 1.09
C GLY A 92 -28.79 12.97 1.02
N LYS A 93 -29.97 13.10 1.62
CA LYS A 93 -30.67 14.37 1.82
C LYS A 93 -31.26 14.42 3.24
N GLY A 94 -31.29 15.62 3.83
CA GLY A 94 -31.88 15.85 5.13
C GLY A 94 -31.15 15.17 6.28
N LYS A 95 -31.78 14.22 6.98
CA LYS A 95 -31.32 13.65 8.25
C LYS A 95 -30.65 12.26 8.12
N ALA A 96 -30.41 11.80 6.89
CA ALA A 96 -29.79 10.49 6.65
C ALA A 96 -29.01 10.45 5.35
N GLY A 97 -28.05 9.53 5.25
CA GLY A 97 -27.29 9.32 4.04
C GLY A 97 -26.55 7.98 4.02
N PHE A 98 -26.13 7.61 2.82
CA PHE A 98 -25.33 6.44 2.55
C PHE A 98 -23.95 6.84 2.01
N ALA A 99 -22.97 6.04 2.28
CA ALA A 99 -21.64 6.16 1.68
C ALA A 99 -21.00 4.80 1.51
N HIS A 100 -19.95 4.72 0.67
CA HIS A 100 -19.05 3.57 0.64
C HIS A 100 -17.72 3.96 1.26
N VAL A 101 -17.27 3.13 2.16
CA VAL A 101 -15.95 3.21 2.80
C VAL A 101 -15.10 2.11 2.21
N GLN A 102 -13.92 2.49 1.69
CA GLN A 102 -12.95 1.58 1.07
C GLN A 102 -11.80 1.31 2.04
N ASP A 103 -11.52 0.05 2.25
CA ASP A 103 -10.34 -0.44 2.97
C ASP A 103 -9.40 -1.23 2.03
N LEU A 104 -8.47 -2.01 2.60
CA LEU A 104 -7.53 -2.83 1.82
C LEU A 104 -8.23 -3.96 1.04
N ALA A 105 -9.35 -4.48 1.56
CA ALA A 105 -10.02 -5.67 1.05
C ALA A 105 -11.21 -5.37 0.15
N GLY A 106 -11.63 -4.10 0.06
CA GLY A 106 -12.74 -3.68 -0.79
C GLY A 106 -13.51 -2.50 -0.23
N GLN A 107 -14.81 -2.48 -0.48
CA GLN A 107 -15.72 -1.41 -0.04
C GLN A 107 -16.91 -2.00 0.73
N ILE A 108 -17.36 -1.29 1.74
CA ILE A 108 -18.59 -1.58 2.45
C ILE A 108 -19.48 -0.34 2.54
N GLN A 109 -20.79 -0.51 2.39
CA GLN A 109 -21.73 0.59 2.53
C GLN A 109 -21.95 0.94 4.00
N ILE A 110 -22.04 2.23 4.31
CA ILE A 110 -22.47 2.73 5.61
C ILE A 110 -23.78 3.52 5.48
N TYR A 111 -24.60 3.46 6.50
CA TYR A 111 -25.83 4.23 6.62
C TYR A 111 -25.77 5.10 7.87
N VAL A 112 -25.74 6.41 7.68
CA VAL A 112 -25.62 7.39 8.78
C VAL A 112 -26.94 8.14 8.93
N ARG A 113 -27.48 8.15 10.15
CA ARG A 113 -28.72 8.87 10.51
C ARG A 113 -28.47 9.77 11.71
N LYS A 114 -29.00 11.00 11.65
CA LYS A 114 -28.84 12.01 12.70
C LYS A 114 -29.36 11.54 14.08
N ASP A 115 -30.50 10.83 14.11
CA ASP A 115 -31.13 10.29 15.32
C ASP A 115 -30.36 9.09 15.92
N GLN A 116 -29.38 8.52 15.19
CA GLN A 116 -28.57 7.39 15.66
C GLN A 116 -27.17 7.84 16.12
N VAL A 117 -26.54 8.77 15.41
CA VAL A 117 -25.17 9.22 15.70
C VAL A 117 -25.15 10.51 16.54
N GLY A 118 -26.26 11.25 16.64
CA GLY A 118 -26.32 12.56 17.30
C GLY A 118 -25.97 13.73 16.37
N ASP A 119 -26.11 14.94 16.90
CA ASP A 119 -26.00 16.17 16.11
C ASP A 119 -24.56 16.44 15.68
N ASP A 120 -23.60 16.36 16.59
CA ASP A 120 -22.19 16.70 16.35
C ASP A 120 -21.56 15.75 15.33
N GLU A 121 -21.74 14.43 15.50
CA GLU A 121 -21.20 13.42 14.56
C GLU A 121 -21.91 13.46 13.21
N PHE A 122 -23.19 13.81 13.19
CA PHE A 122 -23.91 13.99 11.94
C PHE A 122 -23.43 15.22 11.17
N ASP A 123 -23.04 16.29 11.86
CA ASP A 123 -22.45 17.47 11.22
C ASP A 123 -21.03 17.18 10.72
N LEU A 124 -20.23 16.38 11.43
CA LEU A 124 -18.97 15.83 10.89
C LEU A 124 -19.21 15.02 9.62
N TRP A 125 -20.20 14.11 9.66
CA TRP A 125 -20.60 13.35 8.47
C TRP A 125 -20.99 14.27 7.31
N LYS A 126 -21.80 15.30 7.53
CA LYS A 126 -22.21 16.24 6.47
C LYS A 126 -21.02 16.97 5.85
N ASN A 127 -20.04 17.35 6.65
CA ASN A 127 -18.87 18.12 6.24
C ASN A 127 -17.75 17.25 5.70
N ALA A 128 -17.77 15.92 5.91
CA ALA A 128 -16.79 15.01 5.36
C ALA A 128 -16.82 15.02 3.83
N ASP A 129 -15.63 15.07 3.22
CA ASP A 129 -15.44 15.09 1.78
C ASP A 129 -15.03 13.71 1.25
N LEU A 130 -15.28 13.45 -0.03
CA LEU A 130 -14.75 12.25 -0.69
C LEU A 130 -13.23 12.26 -0.60
N GLY A 131 -12.67 11.13 -0.19
CA GLY A 131 -11.24 10.96 0.06
C GLY A 131 -10.85 11.05 1.53
N ASP A 132 -11.70 11.59 2.42
CA ASP A 132 -11.44 11.57 3.86
C ASP A 132 -11.35 10.13 4.37
N PHE A 133 -10.50 9.88 5.37
CA PHE A 133 -10.56 8.64 6.15
C PHE A 133 -11.52 8.78 7.30
N VAL A 134 -12.36 7.80 7.43
CA VAL A 134 -13.41 7.78 8.47
C VAL A 134 -13.41 6.45 9.22
N GLY A 135 -13.80 6.52 10.49
CA GLY A 135 -14.13 5.39 11.34
C GLY A 135 -15.62 5.34 11.59
N VAL A 136 -16.22 4.18 11.55
CA VAL A 136 -17.65 3.99 11.81
C VAL A 136 -17.84 2.79 12.72
N GLU A 137 -18.46 3.02 13.85
CA GLU A 137 -18.92 1.96 14.75
C GLU A 137 -20.44 1.81 14.58
N GLY A 138 -20.92 0.60 14.49
CA GLY A 138 -22.34 0.35 14.27
C GLY A 138 -22.70 -1.13 14.22
N VAL A 139 -23.85 -1.43 13.62
CA VAL A 139 -24.36 -2.79 13.50
C VAL A 139 -24.62 -3.15 12.04
N MET A 140 -24.47 -4.43 11.72
CA MET A 140 -24.71 -4.92 10.38
C MET A 140 -26.21 -4.94 10.08
N PHE A 141 -26.57 -4.57 8.86
CA PHE A 141 -27.95 -4.67 8.36
C PHE A 141 -27.98 -4.80 6.85
N LYS A 142 -29.07 -5.30 6.30
CA LYS A 142 -29.32 -5.26 4.85
C LYS A 142 -30.32 -4.18 4.48
N THR A 143 -30.02 -3.42 3.43
CA THR A 143 -30.93 -2.44 2.84
C THR A 143 -32.14 -3.11 2.20
N ASN A 144 -33.14 -2.33 1.78
CA ASN A 144 -34.29 -2.87 1.04
C ASN A 144 -33.90 -3.48 -0.32
N THR A 145 -32.77 -3.08 -0.87
CA THR A 145 -32.20 -3.61 -2.12
C THR A 145 -31.28 -4.81 -1.89
N GLY A 146 -31.14 -5.27 -0.65
CA GLY A 146 -30.32 -6.43 -0.26
C GLY A 146 -28.83 -6.12 -0.02
N GLU A 147 -28.39 -4.86 -0.13
CA GLU A 147 -26.98 -4.51 0.07
C GLU A 147 -26.61 -4.55 1.56
N LEU A 148 -25.58 -5.37 1.91
CA LEU A 148 -25.05 -5.47 3.26
C LEU A 148 -24.35 -4.16 3.64
N SER A 149 -24.70 -3.61 4.79
CA SER A 149 -24.30 -2.27 5.20
C SER A 149 -24.07 -2.18 6.69
N VAL A 150 -23.31 -1.18 7.15
CA VAL A 150 -23.17 -0.83 8.56
C VAL A 150 -24.10 0.34 8.89
N LYS A 151 -25.05 0.12 9.80
CA LYS A 151 -25.89 1.18 10.38
C LYS A 151 -25.09 1.88 11.49
N ALA A 152 -24.59 3.08 11.17
CA ALA A 152 -23.71 3.83 12.05
C ALA A 152 -24.42 4.20 13.37
N LYS A 153 -23.75 3.92 14.48
CA LYS A 153 -24.05 4.41 15.82
C LYS A 153 -23.07 5.49 16.25
N LYS A 154 -21.85 5.48 15.65
CA LYS A 154 -20.83 6.49 15.84
C LYS A 154 -20.08 6.74 14.52
N PHE A 155 -19.74 8.00 14.27
CA PHE A 155 -19.00 8.44 13.09
C PHE A 155 -17.81 9.31 13.51
N THR A 156 -16.61 8.92 13.12
CA THR A 156 -15.36 9.60 13.48
C THR A 156 -14.60 10.00 12.21
N LEU A 157 -14.17 11.25 12.13
CA LEU A 157 -13.21 11.67 11.12
C LEU A 157 -11.80 11.28 11.58
N LEU A 158 -11.11 10.47 10.79
CA LEU A 158 -9.75 10.01 11.10
C LEU A 158 -8.67 10.83 10.40
N THR A 159 -8.89 11.18 9.12
CA THR A 159 -7.92 12.00 8.38
C THR A 159 -8.61 12.80 7.30
N LYS A 160 -8.41 14.11 7.32
CA LYS A 160 -8.95 15.03 6.32
C LYS A 160 -8.13 15.00 5.04
N SER A 161 -8.79 14.76 3.91
CA SER A 161 -8.19 14.84 2.58
C SER A 161 -8.25 16.27 2.05
N LEU A 162 -7.10 16.90 1.85
CA LEU A 162 -7.01 18.30 1.38
C LEU A 162 -7.03 18.45 -0.14
N ARG A 163 -6.81 17.36 -0.87
CA ARG A 163 -6.88 17.33 -2.33
C ARG A 163 -8.06 16.45 -2.77
N PRO A 164 -8.84 16.88 -3.77
CA PRO A 164 -9.89 16.03 -4.33
C PRO A 164 -9.25 14.80 -5.00
N LEU A 165 -9.97 13.68 -4.96
CA LEU A 165 -9.57 12.50 -5.71
C LEU A 165 -9.74 12.77 -7.23
N PRO A 166 -8.95 12.09 -8.09
CA PRO A 166 -9.19 12.06 -9.53
C PRO A 166 -10.61 11.62 -9.87
N ASP A 167 -11.03 11.83 -11.12
CA ASP A 167 -12.38 11.52 -11.59
C ASP A 167 -12.79 10.09 -11.18
N LYS A 168 -13.98 10.02 -10.60
CA LYS A 168 -14.54 8.85 -9.96
C LYS A 168 -14.90 7.72 -10.95
N PHE A 169 -15.25 8.05 -12.19
CA PHE A 169 -15.81 7.10 -13.14
C PHE A 169 -14.77 6.37 -13.99
N HIS A 170 -13.62 6.98 -14.20
CA HIS A 170 -12.58 6.46 -15.08
C HIS A 170 -11.26 6.16 -14.37
N GLY A 171 -11.16 6.46 -13.06
CA GLY A 171 -9.89 6.36 -12.33
C GLY A 171 -8.83 7.30 -12.93
N LEU A 172 -7.59 7.06 -12.60
CA LEU A 172 -6.45 7.76 -13.17
C LEU A 172 -6.05 7.07 -14.49
N GLN A 173 -6.35 7.69 -15.64
CA GLN A 173 -6.11 7.09 -16.97
C GLN A 173 -4.73 7.36 -17.52
N ASP A 174 -4.15 8.52 -17.20
CA ASP A 174 -2.83 8.89 -17.68
C ASP A 174 -1.74 7.98 -17.08
N ILE A 175 -1.03 7.25 -17.95
CA ILE A 175 -0.04 6.24 -17.56
C ILE A 175 1.13 6.87 -16.80
N GLU A 176 1.63 8.02 -17.26
CA GLU A 176 2.72 8.73 -16.61
C GLU A 176 2.32 9.20 -15.22
N GLN A 177 1.13 9.74 -15.08
CA GLN A 177 0.60 10.15 -13.78
C GLN A 177 0.40 8.96 -12.84
N ARG A 178 -0.08 7.80 -13.34
CA ARG A 178 -0.19 6.56 -12.56
C ARG A 178 1.16 6.09 -12.02
N TYR A 179 2.22 6.21 -12.78
CA TYR A 179 3.57 5.86 -12.32
C TYR A 179 4.15 6.90 -11.36
N ARG A 180 3.96 8.18 -11.61
CA ARG A 180 4.51 9.27 -10.77
C ARG A 180 3.75 9.46 -9.47
N GLN A 181 2.43 9.27 -9.49
CA GLN A 181 1.54 9.38 -8.34
C GLN A 181 0.89 8.04 -8.01
N ARG A 182 1.73 7.03 -7.77
CA ARG A 182 1.29 5.67 -7.51
C ARG A 182 0.23 5.56 -6.42
N TYR A 183 0.30 6.40 -5.39
CA TYR A 183 -0.70 6.44 -4.32
C TYR A 183 -2.10 6.82 -4.83
N LEU A 184 -2.23 7.69 -5.83
CA LEU A 184 -3.52 7.99 -6.46
C LEU A 184 -4.01 6.84 -7.33
N ASP A 185 -3.11 6.20 -8.07
CA ASP A 185 -3.42 5.01 -8.85
C ASP A 185 -3.96 3.88 -7.95
N LEU A 186 -3.35 3.63 -6.79
CA LEU A 186 -3.81 2.64 -5.81
C LEU A 186 -5.19 2.98 -5.21
N ILE A 187 -5.51 4.26 -5.03
CA ILE A 187 -6.82 4.68 -4.51
C ILE A 187 -7.93 4.45 -5.55
N THR A 188 -7.64 4.65 -6.83
CA THR A 188 -8.65 4.76 -7.88
C THR A 188 -8.72 3.55 -8.81
N ASN A 189 -7.70 2.69 -8.84
CA ASN A 189 -7.61 1.53 -9.72
C ASN A 189 -7.44 0.23 -8.90
N GLU A 190 -8.49 -0.54 -8.78
CA GLU A 190 -8.47 -1.83 -8.04
C GLU A 190 -7.48 -2.83 -8.64
N ASP A 191 -7.34 -2.85 -9.98
CA ASP A 191 -6.38 -3.71 -10.67
C ASP A 191 -4.93 -3.42 -10.26
N SER A 192 -4.59 -2.14 -10.05
CA SER A 192 -3.27 -1.77 -9.55
C SER A 192 -3.04 -2.31 -8.14
N THR A 193 -4.00 -2.12 -7.24
CA THR A 193 -3.93 -2.65 -5.87
C THR A 193 -3.79 -4.16 -5.87
N ARG A 194 -4.61 -4.87 -6.64
CA ARG A 194 -4.54 -6.33 -6.81
C ARG A 194 -3.17 -6.78 -7.33
N THR A 195 -2.63 -6.08 -8.32
CA THR A 195 -1.30 -6.38 -8.89
C THR A 195 -0.20 -6.29 -7.83
N PHE A 196 -0.19 -5.26 -6.98
CA PHE A 196 0.83 -5.11 -5.95
C PHE A 196 0.66 -6.13 -4.82
N ILE A 197 -0.58 -6.46 -4.42
CA ILE A 197 -0.85 -7.52 -3.46
C ILE A 197 -0.38 -8.87 -4.00
N ASN A 198 -0.75 -9.20 -5.26
CA ASN A 198 -0.34 -10.45 -5.90
C ASN A 198 1.18 -10.54 -6.04
N ARG A 199 1.87 -9.45 -6.36
CA ARG A 199 3.33 -9.42 -6.36
C ARG A 199 3.91 -9.84 -5.01
N SER A 200 3.35 -9.34 -3.91
CA SER A 200 3.82 -9.70 -2.55
C SER A 200 3.55 -11.18 -2.24
N LYS A 201 2.40 -11.70 -2.63
CA LYS A 201 2.05 -13.12 -2.49
C LYS A 201 3.00 -14.01 -3.30
N ILE A 202 3.24 -13.68 -4.58
CA ILE A 202 4.17 -14.41 -5.45
C ILE A 202 5.56 -14.52 -4.81
N ILE A 203 6.10 -13.42 -4.28
CA ILE A 203 7.40 -13.43 -3.62
C ILE A 203 7.38 -14.28 -2.34
N GLN A 204 6.28 -14.25 -1.59
CA GLN A 204 6.12 -15.08 -0.39
C GLN A 204 6.07 -16.56 -0.76
N GLU A 205 5.31 -16.94 -1.78
CA GLU A 205 5.22 -18.34 -2.23
C GLU A 205 6.54 -18.85 -2.81
N MET A 206 7.30 -18.00 -3.49
CA MET A 206 8.66 -18.30 -3.93
C MET A 206 9.57 -18.67 -2.75
N ARG A 207 9.50 -17.89 -1.65
CA ARG A 207 10.21 -18.18 -0.41
C ARG A 207 9.76 -19.48 0.23
N ASN A 208 8.45 -19.67 0.37
CA ASN A 208 7.85 -20.86 0.95
C ASN A 208 8.33 -22.11 0.20
N TYR A 209 8.28 -22.08 -1.14
CA TYR A 209 8.71 -23.18 -1.98
C TYR A 209 10.19 -23.51 -1.78
N LEU A 210 11.08 -22.53 -1.86
CA LEU A 210 12.52 -22.74 -1.74
C LEU A 210 12.92 -23.19 -0.33
N ASN A 211 12.34 -22.58 0.72
CA ASN A 211 12.58 -23.00 2.10
C ASN A 211 12.17 -24.47 2.34
N ASN A 212 11.02 -24.88 1.78
CA ASN A 212 10.54 -26.26 1.85
C ASN A 212 11.43 -27.24 1.06
N LYS A 213 12.20 -26.76 0.08
CA LYS A 213 13.22 -27.53 -0.63
C LYS A 213 14.59 -27.53 0.05
N GLY A 214 14.70 -26.89 1.21
CA GLY A 214 15.93 -26.84 2.01
C GLY A 214 16.92 -25.76 1.57
N PHE A 215 16.50 -24.81 0.75
CA PHE A 215 17.32 -23.64 0.44
C PHE A 215 17.32 -22.66 1.62
N LEU A 216 18.48 -22.06 1.86
CA LEU A 216 18.67 -21.01 2.84
C LEU A 216 18.61 -19.64 2.15
N GLU A 217 17.69 -18.77 2.59
CA GLU A 217 17.70 -17.35 2.16
C GLU A 217 18.85 -16.62 2.82
N VAL A 218 19.64 -15.91 2.03
CA VAL A 218 20.80 -15.16 2.51
C VAL A 218 20.75 -13.71 2.01
N GLU A 219 21.46 -12.83 2.69
CA GLU A 219 21.70 -11.46 2.28
C GLU A 219 23.18 -11.24 2.05
N THR A 220 23.52 -10.67 0.90
CA THR A 220 24.91 -10.37 0.53
C THR A 220 25.10 -8.87 0.26
N PRO A 221 26.35 -8.36 0.29
CA PRO A 221 26.60 -6.94 0.11
C PRO A 221 26.06 -6.39 -1.22
N MET A 222 25.44 -5.20 -1.17
CA MET A 222 25.01 -4.47 -2.37
C MET A 222 26.12 -3.63 -2.99
N MET A 223 27.13 -3.24 -2.21
CA MET A 223 28.27 -2.46 -2.67
C MET A 223 29.48 -3.39 -2.80
N HIS A 224 30.04 -3.47 -4.00
CA HIS A 224 31.15 -4.33 -4.36
C HIS A 224 32.39 -3.53 -4.68
N GLN A 225 33.56 -4.06 -4.38
CA GLN A 225 34.85 -3.50 -4.82
C GLN A 225 35.10 -3.76 -6.31
N ILE A 226 34.54 -4.83 -6.83
CA ILE A 226 34.67 -5.24 -8.24
C ILE A 226 33.27 -5.57 -8.76
N ALA A 227 32.86 -4.92 -9.84
CA ALA A 227 31.64 -5.28 -10.53
C ALA A 227 31.80 -6.63 -11.25
N GLY A 228 30.85 -7.54 -11.08
CA GLY A 228 30.91 -8.86 -11.70
C GLY A 228 29.61 -9.65 -11.53
N GLY A 229 29.59 -10.86 -12.11
CA GLY A 229 28.44 -11.76 -12.12
C GLY A 229 27.46 -11.52 -13.28
N ALA A 230 27.64 -10.45 -14.07
CA ALA A 230 26.85 -10.17 -15.26
C ALA A 230 27.64 -9.25 -16.22
N ALA A 231 27.20 -9.17 -17.46
CA ALA A 231 27.71 -8.21 -18.46
C ALA A 231 26.78 -6.97 -18.46
N ALA A 232 27.02 -6.08 -17.51
CA ALA A 232 26.23 -4.85 -17.36
C ALA A 232 27.11 -3.69 -16.84
N ARG A 233 26.68 -2.44 -17.09
CA ARG A 233 27.36 -1.26 -16.59
C ARG A 233 26.91 -0.98 -15.15
N PRO A 234 27.82 -0.89 -14.15
CA PRO A 234 27.47 -0.59 -12.77
C PRO A 234 27.21 0.90 -12.55
N PHE A 235 26.44 1.22 -11.49
CA PHE A 235 26.52 2.53 -10.85
C PHE A 235 27.75 2.57 -9.95
N VAL A 236 28.44 3.70 -9.94
CA VAL A 236 29.68 3.93 -9.19
C VAL A 236 29.38 4.84 -8.01
N THR A 237 29.91 4.50 -6.84
CA THR A 237 29.81 5.33 -5.64
C THR A 237 31.17 5.42 -4.94
N HIS A 238 31.31 6.31 -3.96
CA HIS A 238 32.54 6.51 -3.22
C HIS A 238 32.30 6.30 -1.71
N HIS A 239 33.16 5.49 -1.08
CA HIS A 239 33.15 5.26 0.36
C HIS A 239 34.08 6.27 1.04
N ASN A 240 33.53 7.32 1.65
CA ASN A 240 34.31 8.46 2.18
C ASN A 240 35.34 8.03 3.22
N ALA A 241 34.96 7.17 4.17
CA ALA A 241 35.86 6.78 5.26
C ALA A 241 37.06 5.91 4.82
N LEU A 242 36.89 5.17 3.73
CA LEU A 242 37.94 4.31 3.17
C LEU A 242 38.64 4.93 1.96
N ASP A 243 38.18 6.08 1.49
CA ASP A 243 38.64 6.72 0.26
C ASP A 243 38.69 5.75 -0.92
N ALA A 244 37.61 4.96 -1.09
CA ALA A 244 37.56 3.86 -2.02
C ALA A 244 36.36 3.94 -2.97
N THR A 245 36.58 3.61 -4.24
CA THR A 245 35.50 3.46 -5.21
C THR A 245 34.79 2.12 -5.02
N LEU A 246 33.47 2.17 -4.96
CA LEU A 246 32.61 0.99 -4.89
C LEU A 246 31.60 1.00 -6.04
N TYR A 247 31.10 -0.16 -6.36
CA TYR A 247 30.13 -0.40 -7.41
C TYR A 247 28.85 -0.98 -6.82
N MET A 248 27.69 -0.42 -7.21
CA MET A 248 26.42 -1.07 -6.91
C MET A 248 26.33 -2.39 -7.67
N ARG A 249 25.96 -3.47 -7.00
CA ARG A 249 25.93 -4.81 -7.59
C ARG A 249 25.03 -4.89 -8.83
N ILE A 250 25.54 -5.53 -9.89
CA ILE A 250 24.82 -5.80 -11.14
C ILE A 250 24.22 -7.21 -11.18
N ALA A 251 24.62 -8.07 -10.26
CA ALA A 251 24.18 -9.45 -10.03
C ALA A 251 24.50 -9.86 -8.58
N ILE A 252 23.94 -10.97 -8.13
CA ILE A 252 24.13 -11.53 -6.79
C ILE A 252 25.16 -12.70 -6.82
N GLU A 253 25.44 -13.22 -7.98
CA GLU A 253 26.17 -14.45 -8.30
C GLU A 253 27.41 -14.69 -7.45
N LEU A 254 28.35 -13.73 -7.45
CA LEU A 254 29.70 -13.98 -6.90
C LEU A 254 29.71 -14.28 -5.40
N HIS A 255 28.82 -13.64 -4.66
CA HIS A 255 28.70 -13.87 -3.21
C HIS A 255 28.02 -15.20 -2.91
N LEU A 256 26.98 -15.58 -3.67
CA LEU A 256 26.28 -16.85 -3.49
C LEU A 256 27.23 -18.03 -3.80
N LYS A 257 28.03 -17.93 -4.86
CA LYS A 257 29.06 -18.94 -5.17
C LYS A 257 30.11 -19.09 -4.06
N ARG A 258 30.50 -17.99 -3.40
CA ARG A 258 31.41 -18.06 -2.24
C ARG A 258 30.76 -18.78 -1.04
N LEU A 259 29.45 -18.64 -0.84
CA LEU A 259 28.73 -19.35 0.21
C LEU A 259 28.70 -20.87 -0.08
N ILE A 260 28.49 -21.26 -1.34
CA ILE A 260 28.62 -22.67 -1.76
C ILE A 260 30.01 -23.22 -1.46
N VAL A 261 31.08 -22.48 -1.82
CA VAL A 261 32.45 -22.85 -1.47
C VAL A 261 32.67 -22.96 0.03
N GLY A 262 31.96 -22.11 0.81
CA GLY A 262 31.95 -22.12 2.26
C GLY A 262 31.19 -23.30 2.90
N GLY A 263 30.50 -24.13 2.09
CA GLY A 263 29.78 -25.33 2.56
C GLY A 263 28.25 -25.11 2.77
N LEU A 264 27.70 -23.98 2.36
CA LEU A 264 26.24 -23.80 2.29
C LEU A 264 25.72 -24.38 0.98
N GLU A 265 25.21 -25.60 1.01
CA GLU A 265 24.94 -26.41 -0.19
C GLU A 265 23.75 -25.92 -1.03
N LYS A 266 22.80 -25.19 -0.42
CA LYS A 266 21.62 -24.65 -1.08
C LYS A 266 21.34 -23.24 -0.57
N VAL A 267 21.53 -22.24 -1.42
CA VAL A 267 21.34 -20.84 -1.05
C VAL A 267 20.55 -20.10 -2.11
N TYR A 268 19.79 -19.09 -1.70
CA TYR A 268 19.16 -18.14 -2.60
C TYR A 268 19.13 -16.75 -1.98
N GLU A 269 19.06 -15.75 -2.82
CA GLU A 269 18.81 -14.37 -2.41
C GLU A 269 17.79 -13.73 -3.34
N ILE A 270 16.77 -13.07 -2.77
CA ILE A 270 15.85 -12.19 -3.48
C ILE A 270 16.24 -10.75 -3.15
N GLY A 271 16.83 -10.04 -4.10
CA GLY A 271 17.42 -8.74 -3.82
C GLY A 271 17.39 -7.76 -4.98
N ARG A 272 17.71 -6.50 -4.66
CA ARG A 272 17.88 -5.46 -5.67
C ARG A 272 19.23 -5.56 -6.34
N VAL A 273 19.22 -5.38 -7.66
CA VAL A 273 20.42 -5.19 -8.48
C VAL A 273 20.28 -3.92 -9.30
N PHE A 274 21.42 -3.38 -9.75
CA PHE A 274 21.50 -2.04 -10.33
C PHE A 274 22.29 -2.10 -11.64
N ARG A 275 21.70 -1.65 -12.72
CA ARG A 275 22.34 -1.59 -14.03
C ARG A 275 22.22 -0.20 -14.62
N ASN A 276 23.31 0.53 -14.82
CA ASN A 276 23.38 1.88 -15.36
C ASN A 276 23.34 1.85 -16.89
N GLU A 277 22.21 1.45 -17.43
CA GLU A 277 21.96 1.23 -18.84
C GLU A 277 20.73 2.02 -19.30
N GLY A 278 20.29 1.82 -20.53
CA GLY A 278 19.11 2.52 -21.09
C GLY A 278 17.83 2.14 -20.36
N VAL A 279 16.93 3.10 -20.21
CA VAL A 279 15.61 2.94 -19.57
C VAL A 279 14.54 2.69 -20.63
N SER A 280 13.64 1.74 -20.38
CA SER A 280 12.46 1.49 -21.19
C SER A 280 11.29 1.06 -20.32
N THR A 281 10.11 0.84 -20.90
CA THR A 281 8.94 0.32 -20.19
C THR A 281 9.15 -1.05 -19.53
N ARG A 282 10.21 -1.78 -19.92
CA ARG A 282 10.57 -3.11 -19.39
C ARG A 282 11.90 -3.13 -18.65
N HIS A 283 12.69 -2.06 -18.70
CA HIS A 283 14.02 -2.00 -18.13
C HIS A 283 14.13 -0.78 -17.20
N ASN A 284 14.19 -1.07 -15.92
CA ASN A 284 14.51 -0.09 -14.89
C ASN A 284 16.00 -0.19 -14.50
N PRO A 285 16.63 0.91 -14.08
CA PRO A 285 18.02 0.89 -13.64
C PRO A 285 18.23 0.11 -12.34
N GLU A 286 17.16 -0.08 -11.55
CA GLU A 286 17.12 -0.97 -10.39
C GLU A 286 15.93 -1.91 -10.48
N PHE A 287 16.15 -3.18 -10.17
CA PHE A 287 15.10 -4.19 -10.21
C PHE A 287 15.37 -5.33 -9.21
N THR A 288 14.32 -6.03 -8.83
CA THR A 288 14.43 -7.21 -7.99
C THR A 288 14.69 -8.43 -8.85
N MET A 289 15.68 -9.22 -8.47
CA MET A 289 15.93 -10.54 -9.04
C MET A 289 16.08 -11.60 -7.96
N ILE A 290 15.92 -12.83 -8.32
CA ILE A 290 16.30 -13.98 -7.52
C ILE A 290 17.44 -14.69 -8.21
N GLU A 291 18.45 -15.08 -7.44
CA GLU A 291 19.44 -16.07 -7.82
C GLU A 291 19.49 -17.17 -6.77
N LEU A 292 19.69 -18.39 -7.22
CA LEU A 292 19.80 -19.55 -6.35
C LEU A 292 20.94 -20.47 -6.84
N TYR A 293 21.57 -21.16 -5.92
CA TYR A 293 22.68 -22.07 -6.18
C TYR A 293 22.53 -23.31 -5.33
N GLU A 294 22.75 -24.48 -5.95
CA GLU A 294 22.69 -25.78 -5.32
C GLU A 294 23.95 -26.60 -5.65
N ALA A 295 24.63 -27.09 -4.61
CA ALA A 295 25.74 -28.01 -4.75
C ALA A 295 25.25 -29.39 -5.19
N TYR A 296 26.09 -30.09 -5.92
CA TYR A 296 25.85 -31.47 -6.41
C TYR A 296 24.67 -31.62 -7.37
N ALA A 297 24.13 -30.51 -7.90
CA ALA A 297 23.04 -30.45 -8.87
C ALA A 297 23.59 -30.09 -10.28
N ASP A 298 22.95 -30.59 -11.31
CA ASP A 298 23.20 -30.20 -12.68
C ASP A 298 22.10 -29.26 -13.23
N TYR A 299 22.21 -28.93 -14.52
CA TYR A 299 21.22 -28.01 -15.14
C TYR A 299 19.83 -28.63 -15.27
N HIS A 300 19.69 -29.95 -15.31
CA HIS A 300 18.38 -30.62 -15.34
C HIS A 300 17.67 -30.45 -13.99
N ASP A 301 18.39 -30.61 -12.88
CA ASP A 301 17.85 -30.39 -11.53
C ASP A 301 17.31 -28.95 -11.38
N ILE A 302 18.07 -27.96 -11.89
CA ILE A 302 17.64 -26.55 -11.83
C ILE A 302 16.47 -26.25 -12.79
N MET A 303 16.37 -26.91 -13.95
CA MET A 303 15.22 -26.84 -14.84
C MET A 303 13.96 -27.34 -14.12
N ASP A 304 14.02 -28.53 -13.51
CA ASP A 304 12.91 -29.14 -12.78
C ASP A 304 12.49 -28.31 -11.56
N LEU A 305 13.49 -27.80 -10.82
CA LEU A 305 13.25 -26.87 -9.70
C LEU A 305 12.50 -25.61 -10.16
N THR A 306 12.96 -25.01 -11.25
CA THR A 306 12.36 -23.76 -11.77
C THR A 306 10.95 -24.00 -12.27
N GLU A 307 10.71 -25.05 -13.07
CA GLU A 307 9.38 -25.40 -13.57
C GLU A 307 8.41 -25.68 -12.42
N SER A 308 8.81 -26.49 -11.45
CA SER A 308 7.96 -26.85 -10.33
C SER A 308 7.69 -25.67 -9.39
N MET A 309 8.64 -24.75 -9.21
CA MET A 309 8.43 -23.49 -8.47
C MET A 309 7.38 -22.60 -9.16
N VAL A 310 7.52 -22.39 -10.48
CA VAL A 310 6.56 -21.57 -11.22
C VAL A 310 5.15 -22.20 -11.19
N ARG A 311 5.07 -23.53 -11.32
CA ARG A 311 3.81 -24.26 -11.23
C ARG A 311 3.18 -24.18 -9.84
N HIS A 312 3.98 -24.26 -8.76
CA HIS A 312 3.54 -24.07 -7.38
C HIS A 312 2.92 -22.68 -7.22
N ILE A 313 3.66 -21.63 -7.57
CA ILE A 313 3.19 -20.24 -7.44
C ILE A 313 1.90 -19.96 -8.23
N ALA A 314 1.73 -20.60 -9.38
CA ALA A 314 0.55 -20.41 -10.22
C ALA A 314 -0.70 -21.12 -9.66
N ASN A 315 -0.56 -22.09 -8.77
CA ASN A 315 -1.65 -22.84 -8.15
C ASN A 315 -2.14 -22.21 -6.83
N GLU A 316 -1.31 -21.38 -6.19
CA GLU A 316 -1.63 -20.66 -4.95
C GLU A 316 -2.23 -19.26 -5.24
#